data_de1628acbaea51996d78deb813ddad69
#
_entry.id   de1628acbaea51996d78deb813ddad69
#
_cell.length_a   1.000
_cell.length_b   1.000
_cell.length_c   1.000
_cell.angle_alpha   90.00
_cell.angle_beta   90.00
_cell.angle_gamma   90.00
#
_symmetry.space_group_name_H-M   'P 1'
#
loop_
_entity.id
_entity.type
_entity.pdbx_description
1 polymer ?
#
loop_
_entity_poly.entity_id
_entity_poly.type
_entity_poly.pdbx_seq_one_letter_code
_entity_poly.pdbx_strand_id
1 'polypeptide(L)'
;MNELAATIAGRAPAERVFLNRYGRPITRFGVYDLVKRYVRRAVRQMPSLATKDVSPHSIRRSTATHLLRSGVDINTVRDWLGHVSVDTTNIYARVDLEMKAKAIAQCEPEPAKPAKHWSKDKGLMLFLRSL
;
A
#
# COMPACT_ATOMS: atom_id res chain seq x y z
N MET A 1 3.17 -0.36 20.60
CA MET A 1 3.58 -1.79 20.44
C MET A 1 3.48 -2.61 21.75
N ASN A 2 3.29 -1.99 22.89
CA ASN A 2 3.31 -2.69 24.20
C ASN A 2 2.03 -3.50 24.51
N GLU A 3 0.86 -3.12 24.01
CA GLU A 3 -0.40 -3.80 24.33
C GLU A 3 -0.50 -5.22 23.75
N LEU A 4 0.01 -5.44 22.54
CA LEU A 4 0.01 -6.76 21.93
C LEU A 4 0.96 -7.69 22.67
N ALA A 5 2.15 -7.20 23.03
CA ALA A 5 3.13 -7.96 23.81
C ALA A 5 2.57 -8.37 25.17
N ALA A 6 1.84 -7.48 25.87
CA ALA A 6 1.19 -7.80 27.12
C ALA A 6 0.07 -8.86 26.95
N THR A 7 -0.66 -8.82 25.83
CA THR A 7 -1.74 -9.78 25.55
C THR A 7 -1.23 -11.20 25.29
N ILE A 8 -0.03 -11.34 24.74
CA ILE A 8 0.58 -12.65 24.40
C ILE A 8 1.58 -13.16 25.45
N ALA A 9 1.93 -12.32 26.43
CA ALA A 9 2.84 -12.69 27.50
C ALA A 9 2.34 -13.94 28.26
N GLY A 10 3.20 -14.95 28.36
CA GLY A 10 2.89 -16.20 29.06
C GLY A 10 2.07 -17.22 28.27
N ARG A 11 1.74 -16.98 27.00
CA ARG A 11 1.04 -17.94 26.13
C ARG A 11 2.02 -18.86 25.42
N ALA A 12 1.60 -20.10 25.18
CA ALA A 12 2.40 -21.03 24.38
C ALA A 12 2.44 -20.56 22.90
N PRO A 13 3.57 -20.81 22.18
CA PRO A 13 3.72 -20.36 20.78
C PRO A 13 2.62 -20.84 19.82
N ALA A 14 1.95 -21.95 20.14
CA ALA A 14 0.85 -22.49 19.32
C ALA A 14 -0.53 -21.92 19.69
N GLU A 15 -0.64 -21.11 20.74
CA GLU A 15 -1.91 -20.55 21.16
C GLU A 15 -2.37 -19.42 20.23
N ARG A 16 -3.70 -19.38 19.98
CA ARG A 16 -4.30 -18.32 19.17
C ARG A 16 -4.25 -16.98 19.89
N VAL A 17 -3.72 -15.95 19.26
CA VAL A 17 -3.57 -14.61 19.81
C VAL A 17 -4.93 -13.95 20.06
N PHE A 18 -5.85 -14.04 19.09
CA PHE A 18 -7.15 -13.39 19.16
C PHE A 18 -8.22 -14.33 19.69
N LEU A 19 -8.75 -14.00 20.85
CA LEU A 19 -9.81 -14.77 21.51
C LEU A 19 -11.10 -13.94 21.55
N ASN A 20 -12.23 -14.65 21.56
CA ASN A 20 -13.54 -14.04 21.80
C ASN A 20 -13.76 -13.83 23.31
N ARG A 21 -14.91 -13.25 23.69
CA ARG A 21 -15.27 -13.01 25.10
C ARG A 21 -15.37 -14.25 25.99
N TYR A 22 -15.39 -15.43 25.38
CA TYR A 22 -15.44 -16.73 26.07
C TYR A 22 -14.09 -17.43 26.14
N GLY A 23 -12.99 -16.72 25.81
CA GLY A 23 -11.64 -17.30 25.79
C GLY A 23 -11.38 -18.26 24.61
N ARG A 24 -12.29 -18.39 23.65
CA ARG A 24 -12.12 -19.25 22.48
C ARG A 24 -11.57 -18.47 21.29
N PRO A 25 -10.83 -19.10 20.38
CA PRO A 25 -10.33 -18.45 19.17
C PRO A 25 -11.45 -17.73 18.42
N ILE A 26 -11.18 -16.49 18.00
CA ILE A 26 -12.14 -15.73 17.21
C ILE A 26 -12.32 -16.38 15.83
N THR A 27 -13.56 -16.49 15.38
CA THR A 27 -13.90 -17.05 14.06
C THR A 27 -13.98 -15.92 13.02
N ARG A 28 -13.97 -16.29 11.72
CA ARG A 28 -14.21 -15.33 10.62
C ARG A 28 -15.51 -14.55 10.79
N PHE A 29 -16.56 -15.21 11.28
CA PHE A 29 -17.86 -14.58 11.56
C PHE A 29 -17.76 -13.60 12.74
N GLY A 30 -17.03 -13.97 13.80
CA GLY A 30 -16.78 -13.07 14.92
C GLY A 30 -16.03 -11.81 14.53
N VAL A 31 -15.06 -11.90 13.61
CA VAL A 31 -14.37 -10.74 13.05
C VAL A 31 -15.34 -9.89 12.23
N TYR A 32 -16.17 -10.50 11.39
CA TYR A 32 -17.18 -9.80 10.60
C TYR A 32 -18.16 -9.01 11.49
N ASP A 33 -18.71 -9.66 12.52
CA ASP A 33 -19.63 -9.02 13.47
C ASP A 33 -18.95 -7.88 14.25
N LEU A 34 -17.69 -8.06 14.61
CA LEU A 34 -16.88 -7.03 15.24
C LEU A 34 -16.79 -5.80 14.34
N VAL A 35 -16.42 -5.97 13.07
CA VAL A 35 -16.34 -4.89 12.09
C VAL A 35 -17.70 -4.19 11.95
N LYS A 36 -18.79 -4.95 11.73
CA LYS A 36 -20.15 -4.36 11.60
C LYS A 36 -20.57 -3.57 12.84
N ARG A 37 -20.20 -4.04 14.03
CA ARG A 37 -20.46 -3.32 15.29
C ARG A 37 -19.71 -1.99 15.36
N TYR A 38 -18.43 -1.97 14.98
CA TYR A 38 -17.65 -0.72 14.97
C TYR A 38 -18.13 0.25 13.89
N VAL A 39 -18.49 -0.25 12.71
CA VAL A 39 -19.07 0.58 11.64
C VAL A 39 -20.36 1.26 12.13
N ARG A 40 -21.28 0.52 12.77
CA ARG A 40 -22.51 1.12 13.34
C ARG A 40 -22.23 2.23 14.34
N ARG A 41 -21.15 2.12 15.12
CA ARG A 41 -20.72 3.20 16.03
C ARG A 41 -20.15 4.38 15.26
N ALA A 42 -19.31 4.11 14.27
CA ALA A 42 -18.64 5.13 13.46
C ALA A 42 -19.63 5.93 12.59
N VAL A 43 -20.75 5.35 12.16
CA VAL A 43 -21.83 6.04 11.43
C VAL A 43 -22.34 7.28 12.18
N ARG A 44 -22.35 7.25 13.51
CA ARG A 44 -22.77 8.40 14.33
C ARG A 44 -21.89 9.63 14.11
N GLN A 45 -20.59 9.43 13.83
CA GLN A 45 -19.62 10.49 13.58
C GLN A 45 -19.42 10.73 12.09
N MET A 46 -19.69 9.71 11.27
CA MET A 46 -19.40 9.69 9.85
C MET A 46 -20.58 9.08 9.07
N PRO A 47 -21.69 9.86 8.85
CA PRO A 47 -22.92 9.36 8.22
C PRO A 47 -22.71 8.72 6.84
N SER A 48 -21.69 9.14 6.09
CA SER A 48 -21.33 8.56 4.79
C SER A 48 -20.99 7.07 4.84
N LEU A 49 -20.71 6.52 6.02
CA LEU A 49 -20.47 5.08 6.19
C LEU A 49 -21.78 4.27 6.15
N ALA A 50 -22.93 4.88 6.38
CA ALA A 50 -24.23 4.19 6.39
C ALA A 50 -24.58 3.56 5.03
N THR A 51 -24.15 4.19 3.93
CA THR A 51 -24.39 3.73 2.56
C THR A 51 -23.31 2.79 2.02
N LYS A 52 -22.24 2.54 2.79
CA LYS A 52 -21.11 1.71 2.36
C LYS A 52 -21.21 0.32 2.96
N ASP A 53 -21.00 -0.69 2.12
CA ASP A 53 -20.82 -2.07 2.62
C ASP A 53 -19.39 -2.25 3.14
N VAL A 54 -19.21 -1.93 4.43
CA VAL A 54 -17.92 -2.11 5.09
C VAL A 54 -17.84 -3.51 5.69
N SER A 55 -16.84 -4.26 5.25
CA SER A 55 -16.53 -5.63 5.66
C SER A 55 -15.04 -5.75 6.02
N PRO A 56 -14.59 -6.82 6.69
CA PRO A 56 -13.17 -7.07 6.90
C PRO A 56 -12.37 -7.05 5.59
N HIS A 57 -12.98 -7.54 4.51
CA HIS A 57 -12.33 -7.58 3.19
C HIS A 57 -12.19 -6.18 2.58
N SER A 58 -13.22 -5.32 2.70
CA SER A 58 -13.12 -3.94 2.21
C SER A 58 -12.10 -3.11 3.00
N ILE A 59 -11.99 -3.33 4.32
CA ILE A 59 -10.95 -2.69 5.15
C ILE A 59 -9.56 -3.12 4.67
N ARG A 60 -9.35 -4.43 4.48
CA ARG A 60 -8.08 -4.96 3.97
C ARG A 60 -7.69 -4.34 2.62
N ARG A 61 -8.63 -4.24 1.67
CA ARG A 61 -8.40 -3.60 0.37
C ARG A 61 -8.06 -2.12 0.50
N SER A 62 -8.78 -1.39 1.35
CA SER A 62 -8.49 0.02 1.61
C SER A 62 -7.11 0.22 2.23
N THR A 63 -6.73 -0.63 3.21
CA THR A 63 -5.39 -0.59 3.82
C THR A 63 -4.31 -0.82 2.77
N ALA A 64 -4.45 -1.85 1.92
CA ALA A 64 -3.51 -2.11 0.85
C ALA A 64 -3.35 -0.90 -0.10
N THR A 65 -4.48 -0.31 -0.51
CA THR A 65 -4.47 0.87 -1.40
C THR A 65 -3.80 2.07 -0.73
N HIS A 66 -4.04 2.29 0.55
CA HIS A 66 -3.39 3.36 1.31
C HIS A 66 -1.89 3.16 1.43
N LEU A 67 -1.43 1.96 1.76
CA LEU A 67 -0.01 1.63 1.85
C LEU A 67 0.70 1.86 0.50
N LEU A 68 0.11 1.40 -0.60
CA LEU A 68 0.65 1.64 -1.94
C LEU A 68 0.72 3.14 -2.26
N ARG A 69 -0.34 3.90 -1.99
CA ARG A 69 -0.34 5.36 -2.20
C ARG A 69 0.68 6.10 -1.34
N SER A 70 1.07 5.54 -0.21
CA SER A 70 2.14 6.05 0.66
C SER A 70 3.54 5.63 0.19
N GLY A 71 3.66 4.95 -0.97
CA GLY A 71 4.94 4.55 -1.55
C GLY A 71 5.48 3.22 -1.05
N VAL A 72 4.70 2.45 -0.29
CA VAL A 72 5.12 1.10 0.13
C VAL A 72 5.09 0.17 -1.07
N ASP A 73 6.18 -0.57 -1.28
CA ASP A 73 6.30 -1.52 -2.38
C ASP A 73 5.19 -2.59 -2.36
N ILE A 74 4.73 -2.97 -3.55
CA ILE A 74 3.63 -3.92 -3.72
C ILE A 74 3.94 -5.31 -3.14
N ASN A 75 5.19 -5.76 -3.20
CA ASN A 75 5.59 -7.05 -2.64
C ASN A 75 5.53 -7.00 -1.12
N THR A 76 5.99 -5.92 -0.51
CA THR A 76 5.87 -5.68 0.94
C THR A 76 4.41 -5.67 1.38
N VAL A 77 3.52 -5.02 0.64
CA VAL A 77 2.07 -5.02 0.93
C VAL A 77 1.48 -6.42 0.81
N ARG A 78 1.89 -7.20 -0.20
CA ARG A 78 1.46 -8.60 -0.37
C ARG A 78 1.91 -9.48 0.79
N ASP A 79 3.15 -9.34 1.23
CA ASP A 79 3.71 -10.12 2.34
C ASP A 79 3.00 -9.81 3.66
N TRP A 80 2.75 -8.54 3.96
CA TRP A 80 2.03 -8.13 5.17
C TRP A 80 0.58 -8.58 5.21
N LEU A 81 -0.08 -8.56 4.06
CA LEU A 81 -1.49 -8.96 3.98
C LEU A 81 -1.66 -10.47 3.79
N GLY A 82 -0.57 -11.22 3.63
CA GLY A 82 -0.60 -12.64 3.27
C GLY A 82 -1.10 -12.86 1.84
N HIS A 83 -0.88 -14.03 1.26
CA HIS A 83 -1.16 -14.35 -0.14
C HIS A 83 -2.53 -13.83 -0.60
N VAL A 84 -2.52 -12.66 -1.21
CA VAL A 84 -3.70 -12.04 -1.81
C VAL A 84 -3.92 -12.74 -3.15
N SER A 85 -5.12 -13.27 -3.38
CA SER A 85 -5.48 -13.90 -4.64
C SER A 85 -5.25 -12.93 -5.83
N VAL A 86 -5.00 -13.48 -7.01
CA VAL A 86 -4.64 -12.78 -8.25
C VAL A 86 -5.63 -11.67 -8.61
N ASP A 87 -6.91 -11.78 -8.25
CA ASP A 87 -7.94 -10.76 -8.53
C ASP A 87 -7.68 -9.40 -7.88
N THR A 88 -6.98 -9.37 -6.75
CA THR A 88 -6.60 -8.13 -6.08
C THR A 88 -5.41 -7.46 -6.77
N THR A 89 -4.61 -8.21 -7.52
CA THR A 89 -3.39 -7.72 -8.20
C THR A 89 -3.71 -6.67 -9.25
N ASN A 90 -4.83 -6.78 -9.97
CA ASN A 90 -5.23 -5.82 -11.00
C ASN A 90 -5.55 -4.42 -10.44
N ILE A 91 -6.16 -4.35 -9.24
CA ILE A 91 -6.46 -3.08 -8.56
C ILE A 91 -5.15 -2.42 -8.09
N TYR A 92 -4.22 -3.23 -7.59
CA TYR A 92 -2.93 -2.74 -7.10
C TYR A 92 -1.99 -2.35 -8.24
N ALA A 93 -1.98 -3.10 -9.36
CA ALA A 93 -1.21 -2.75 -10.54
C ALA A 93 -1.61 -1.38 -11.11
N ARG A 94 -2.90 -1.04 -11.09
CA ARG A 94 -3.37 0.27 -11.54
C ARG A 94 -2.87 1.40 -10.64
N VAL A 95 -2.91 1.23 -9.32
CA VAL A 95 -2.37 2.23 -8.38
C VAL A 95 -0.86 2.38 -8.54
N ASP A 96 -0.14 1.27 -8.73
CA ASP A 96 1.31 1.27 -8.96
C ASP A 96 1.67 1.99 -10.28
N LEU A 97 0.92 1.78 -11.36
CA LEU A 97 1.10 2.48 -12.63
C LEU A 97 0.85 4.00 -12.52
N GLU A 98 -0.20 4.41 -11.80
CA GLU A 98 -0.48 5.83 -11.57
C GLU A 98 0.65 6.51 -10.77
N MET A 99 1.23 5.80 -9.80
CA MET A 99 2.36 6.29 -9.01
C MET A 99 3.64 6.38 -9.84
N LYS A 100 3.93 5.36 -10.66
CA LYS A 100 5.08 5.36 -11.57
C LYS A 100 4.97 6.48 -12.59
N ALA A 101 3.80 6.71 -13.17
CA ALA A 101 3.55 7.81 -14.10
C ALA A 101 3.81 9.18 -13.44
N LYS A 102 3.35 9.38 -12.19
CA LYS A 102 3.63 10.60 -11.43
C LYS A 102 5.12 10.78 -11.12
N ALA A 103 5.81 9.71 -10.75
CA ALA A 103 7.25 9.75 -10.49
C ALA A 103 8.04 10.13 -11.77
N ILE A 104 7.69 9.54 -12.91
CA ILE A 104 8.29 9.88 -14.20
C ILE A 104 8.02 11.34 -14.56
N ALA A 105 6.80 11.83 -14.39
CA ALA A 105 6.45 13.23 -14.66
C ALA A 105 7.22 14.22 -13.76
N GLN A 106 7.58 13.81 -12.54
CA GLN A 106 8.44 14.63 -11.66
C GLN A 106 9.93 14.54 -12.01
N CYS A 107 10.33 13.50 -12.74
CA CYS A 107 11.70 13.30 -13.22
C CYS A 107 11.92 13.85 -14.64
N GLU A 108 10.92 14.50 -15.26
CA GLU A 108 11.16 15.18 -16.53
C GLU A 108 12.29 16.20 -16.32
N PRO A 109 13.45 15.99 -16.96
CA PRO A 109 14.52 16.98 -16.86
C PRO A 109 13.99 18.30 -17.42
N GLU A 110 14.30 19.42 -16.73
CA GLU A 110 14.07 20.73 -17.32
C GLU A 110 14.57 20.71 -18.76
N PRO A 111 13.84 21.32 -19.72
CA PRO A 111 14.22 21.28 -21.12
C PRO A 111 15.68 21.74 -21.20
N ALA A 112 16.55 20.79 -21.53
CA ALA A 112 17.97 21.07 -21.64
C ALA A 112 18.13 22.27 -22.55
N LYS A 113 18.75 23.34 -22.05
CA LYS A 113 19.16 24.48 -22.89
C LYS A 113 19.74 23.86 -24.17
N PRO A 114 19.36 24.33 -25.37
CA PRO A 114 19.74 23.69 -26.59
C PRO A 114 21.27 23.49 -26.59
N ALA A 115 21.65 22.23 -26.47
CA ALA A 115 23.05 21.85 -26.39
C ALA A 115 23.71 22.41 -27.64
N LYS A 116 24.78 23.21 -27.47
CA LYS A 116 25.60 23.66 -28.59
C LYS A 116 25.92 22.45 -29.43
N HIS A 117 25.45 22.45 -30.67
CA HIS A 117 25.62 21.32 -31.55
C HIS A 117 27.12 21.01 -31.60
N TRP A 118 27.54 19.86 -31.10
CA TRP A 118 28.94 19.45 -30.98
C TRP A 118 29.72 19.62 -32.28
N SER A 119 29.05 19.47 -33.43
CA SER A 119 29.64 19.70 -34.76
C SER A 119 30.03 21.20 -35.04
N LYS A 120 29.56 22.17 -34.21
CA LYS A 120 29.93 23.55 -34.29
C LYS A 120 31.04 23.92 -33.33
N ASP A 121 31.50 23.02 -32.48
CA ASP A 121 32.64 23.21 -31.59
C ASP A 121 33.93 22.97 -32.37
N LYS A 122 34.56 24.03 -32.80
CA LYS A 122 35.79 23.96 -33.59
C LYS A 122 36.93 23.25 -32.86
N GLY A 123 37.01 23.35 -31.53
CA GLY A 123 38.05 22.71 -30.73
C GLY A 123 37.87 21.19 -30.72
N LEU A 124 36.65 20.72 -30.51
CA LEU A 124 36.32 19.32 -30.52
C LEU A 124 36.51 18.72 -31.94
N MET A 125 36.12 19.44 -32.97
CA MET A 125 36.28 18.95 -34.36
C MET A 125 37.74 18.90 -34.81
N LEU A 126 38.60 19.81 -34.32
CA LEU A 126 40.04 19.74 -34.55
C LEU A 126 40.68 18.55 -33.84
N PHE A 127 40.30 18.29 -32.58
CA PHE A 127 40.77 17.11 -31.85
C PHE A 127 40.40 15.82 -32.54
N LEU A 128 39.13 15.67 -32.95
CA LEU A 128 38.63 14.47 -33.62
C LEU A 128 39.32 14.22 -35.00
N ARG A 129 39.80 15.28 -35.68
CA ARG A 129 40.54 15.14 -36.93
C ARG A 129 42.02 14.81 -36.73
N SER A 130 42.53 14.96 -35.51
CA SER A 130 43.91 14.64 -35.15
C SER A 130 44.11 13.21 -34.65
N LEU A 131 43.01 12.47 -34.45
CA LEU A 131 43.00 11.04 -34.14
C LEU A 131 43.08 10.19 -35.39
#